data_5be955682df87454bd3b867401417db6
#
_entry.id   5be955682df87454bd3b867401417db6
#
_cell.length_a   1.000
_cell.length_b   1.000
_cell.length_c   1.000
_cell.angle_alpha   90.00
_cell.angle_beta   90.00
_cell.angle_gamma   90.00
#
_symmetry.space_group_name_H-M   'P 1'
#
loop_
_entity.id
_entity.type
_entity.pdbx_description
1 polymer ?
#
loop_
_entity_poly.entity_id
_entity_poly.type
_entity_poly.pdbx_seq_one_letter_code
_entity_poly.pdbx_strand_id
1 'polypeptide(L)'
;MKKFSTAVFFFLMSSALGTNLSTKNKTVPVTSSTPSSVPAVLASPTTTTLKLSPRARIETQTPVASPTFITQSFFSLRSQLLFLNAIDVILAPSISTIQAGQVLGGVHQSVFAVGTLHQQTSFDVVRNWQKIIDPTNGQLLGIVGKRIGKVELVLAANSNNALHEFIVTQAWSELSAGDLLLPAAKDERSNPVFDNQPTPVQAASGRITTLMREGIWAGTLDVVAINLGTQQGMHAGATLSVLKQAKMNHPSALTISSQSVMQTIATLFVFDVNELAAFAVVMQASDVISVGDSVVSIRTPSK
;
A
#
# COMPACT_ATOMS: atom_id res chain seq x y z
N MET A 1 -7.05 44.74 -34.00
CA MET A 1 -7.62 45.47 -32.85
C MET A 1 -8.99 44.90 -32.55
N LYS A 2 -9.11 43.96 -31.62
CA LYS A 2 -10.39 43.51 -31.01
C LYS A 2 -10.11 43.21 -29.54
N LYS A 3 -10.89 43.85 -28.68
CA LYS A 3 -10.74 43.98 -27.24
C LYS A 3 -11.16 42.70 -26.53
N PHE A 4 -10.34 42.24 -25.58
CA PHE A 4 -10.70 41.23 -24.59
C PHE A 4 -11.54 41.90 -23.50
N SER A 5 -12.68 41.28 -23.18
CA SER A 5 -13.51 41.62 -22.02
C SER A 5 -13.32 40.58 -20.96
N THR A 6 -12.79 41.03 -19.81
CA THR A 6 -12.58 40.23 -18.61
C THR A 6 -13.84 40.29 -17.74
N ALA A 7 -14.52 39.17 -17.54
CA ALA A 7 -15.61 39.05 -16.59
C ALA A 7 -15.07 38.49 -15.28
N VAL A 8 -15.10 39.32 -14.23
CA VAL A 8 -14.80 38.97 -12.85
C VAL A 8 -16.10 38.49 -12.20
N PHE A 9 -16.15 37.25 -11.73
CA PHE A 9 -17.26 36.73 -10.92
C PHE A 9 -16.89 36.80 -9.45
N PHE A 10 -17.57 37.70 -8.73
CA PHE A 10 -17.55 37.81 -7.28
C PHE A 10 -18.51 36.76 -6.69
N PHE A 11 -18.01 35.90 -5.83
CA PHE A 11 -18.84 34.98 -5.05
C PHE A 11 -18.99 35.53 -3.62
N LEU A 12 -20.21 35.90 -3.27
CA LEU A 12 -20.62 36.41 -1.96
C LEU A 12 -20.64 35.27 -0.95
N MET A 13 -19.91 35.46 0.15
CA MET A 13 -20.06 34.71 1.40
C MET A 13 -21.35 35.11 2.11
N SER A 14 -22.22 34.14 2.36
CA SER A 14 -23.35 34.28 3.28
C SER A 14 -23.00 33.61 4.61
N SER A 15 -22.92 34.42 5.64
CA SER A 15 -22.80 34.03 7.06
C SER A 15 -24.15 33.68 7.61
N ALA A 16 -24.34 32.48 8.13
CA ALA A 16 -25.53 32.11 8.92
C ALA A 16 -25.18 32.05 10.40
N LEU A 17 -25.93 32.84 11.18
CA LEU A 17 -25.88 32.95 12.64
C LEU A 17 -26.26 31.64 13.33
N GLY A 18 -25.58 31.38 14.43
CA GLY A 18 -25.89 30.30 15.35
C GLY A 18 -27.10 30.63 16.24
N THR A 19 -27.89 29.62 16.54
CA THR A 19 -28.93 29.64 17.57
C THR A 19 -28.50 28.83 18.78
N ASN A 20 -28.45 29.50 19.91
CA ASN A 20 -28.26 28.94 21.25
C ASN A 20 -29.48 28.10 21.66
N LEU A 21 -29.25 26.84 22.06
CA LEU A 21 -30.23 26.08 22.84
C LEU A 21 -29.83 26.07 24.31
N SER A 22 -30.65 26.74 25.10
CA SER A 22 -30.63 26.76 26.55
C SER A 22 -31.15 25.45 27.13
N THR A 23 -30.33 24.74 27.88
CA THR A 23 -30.76 23.59 28.69
C THR A 23 -31.29 24.04 30.02
N LYS A 24 -32.56 23.78 30.26
CA LYS A 24 -33.29 24.01 31.54
C LYS A 24 -32.79 23.04 32.60
N ASN A 25 -32.21 23.54 33.65
CA ASN A 25 -32.03 22.87 34.92
C ASN A 25 -33.37 22.66 35.62
N LYS A 26 -33.70 21.42 35.90
CA LYS A 26 -34.87 21.04 36.70
C LYS A 26 -34.42 20.79 38.14
N THR A 27 -34.70 21.74 39.01
CA THR A 27 -34.53 21.64 40.46
C THR A 27 -35.61 20.75 41.06
N VAL A 28 -35.21 19.80 41.91
CA VAL A 28 -36.10 18.96 42.73
C VAL A 28 -36.02 19.48 44.18
N PRO A 29 -37.13 19.67 44.89
CA PRO A 29 -37.15 20.27 46.23
C PRO A 29 -36.69 19.27 47.28
N VAL A 30 -35.87 19.79 48.18
CA VAL A 30 -35.42 19.14 49.42
C VAL A 30 -36.52 19.23 50.48
N THR A 31 -36.95 18.09 51.00
CA THR A 31 -37.80 18.01 52.17
C THR A 31 -36.94 17.82 53.42
N SER A 32 -37.04 18.75 54.33
CA SER A 32 -36.40 18.76 55.65
C SER A 32 -37.13 17.85 56.64
N SER A 33 -36.40 16.97 57.32
CA SER A 33 -36.82 16.40 58.60
C SER A 33 -35.64 16.32 59.57
N THR A 34 -35.77 17.00 60.69
CA THR A 34 -34.85 17.15 61.83
C THR A 34 -35.07 16.04 62.85
N PRO A 35 -34.35 16.00 64.00
CA PRO A 35 -33.22 15.05 64.17
C PRO A 35 -33.49 14.08 65.34
N SER A 36 -32.78 12.99 65.37
CA SER A 36 -32.68 12.19 66.63
C SER A 36 -31.22 11.95 66.98
N SER A 37 -30.88 12.38 68.15
CA SER A 37 -29.56 12.32 68.77
C SER A 37 -29.17 10.90 69.21
N VAL A 38 -27.97 10.45 68.79
CA VAL A 38 -27.25 9.30 69.39
C VAL A 38 -25.76 9.64 69.40
N PRO A 39 -25.01 9.25 70.47
CA PRO A 39 -23.73 9.86 70.79
C PRO A 39 -22.57 9.32 69.89
N ALA A 40 -21.64 10.24 69.64
CA ALA A 40 -20.44 10.02 68.86
C ALA A 40 -19.47 9.07 69.62
N VAL A 41 -19.19 7.92 68.98
CA VAL A 41 -17.98 7.14 69.24
C VAL A 41 -16.94 7.63 68.27
N LEU A 42 -15.89 8.25 68.77
CA LEU A 42 -14.70 8.60 67.96
C LEU A 42 -13.99 7.31 67.53
N ALA A 43 -14.23 6.88 66.32
CA ALA A 43 -13.37 5.89 65.66
C ALA A 43 -12.29 6.66 64.88
N SER A 44 -11.03 6.52 65.30
CA SER A 44 -9.87 7.05 64.59
C SER A 44 -9.83 6.47 63.16
N PRO A 45 -9.58 7.27 62.13
CA PRO A 45 -9.41 6.72 60.78
C PRO A 45 -8.13 5.93 60.72
N THR A 46 -8.23 4.60 60.60
CA THR A 46 -7.10 3.74 60.28
C THR A 46 -6.77 4.00 58.81
N THR A 47 -5.76 4.80 58.58
CA THR A 47 -5.24 5.05 57.24
C THR A 47 -4.54 3.78 56.74
N THR A 48 -5.25 2.93 55.99
CA THR A 48 -4.66 1.77 55.34
C THR A 48 -3.89 2.28 54.14
N THR A 49 -2.59 2.42 54.25
CA THR A 49 -1.71 2.76 53.17
C THR A 49 -1.64 1.56 52.20
N LEU A 50 -2.37 1.65 51.08
CA LEU A 50 -2.29 0.64 50.02
C LEU A 50 -0.99 0.87 49.26
N LYS A 51 0.01 0.02 49.51
CA LYS A 51 1.27 0.05 48.78
C LYS A 51 1.07 -0.56 47.40
N LEU A 52 0.85 0.31 46.39
CA LEU A 52 0.80 -0.09 45.00
C LEU A 52 2.22 -0.43 44.52
N SER A 53 2.57 -1.70 44.45
CA SER A 53 3.75 -2.16 43.74
C SER A 53 3.48 -2.14 42.24
N PRO A 54 4.27 -1.49 41.40
CA PRO A 54 4.15 -1.63 39.96
C PRO A 54 4.52 -3.10 39.60
N ARG A 55 3.50 -3.89 39.28
CA ARG A 55 3.73 -5.18 38.62
C ARG A 55 3.90 -4.93 37.16
N ALA A 56 5.09 -5.19 36.64
CA ALA A 56 5.30 -5.28 35.20
C ALA A 56 4.41 -6.43 34.69
N ARG A 57 3.34 -6.07 33.96
CA ARG A 57 2.52 -7.05 33.25
C ARG A 57 3.23 -7.32 31.94
N ILE A 58 3.85 -8.46 31.81
CA ILE A 58 4.31 -8.97 30.52
C ILE A 58 3.04 -9.43 29.80
N GLU A 59 2.48 -8.56 28.96
CA GLU A 59 1.51 -8.99 27.97
C GLU A 59 2.28 -9.72 26.89
N THR A 60 2.16 -11.04 26.88
CA THR A 60 2.51 -11.83 25.71
C THR A 60 1.59 -11.33 24.60
N GLN A 61 2.14 -10.57 23.67
CA GLN A 61 1.41 -10.20 22.46
C GLN A 61 1.03 -11.52 21.78
N THR A 62 -0.25 -11.85 21.86
CA THR A 62 -0.83 -12.89 21.01
C THR A 62 -0.52 -12.50 19.57
N PRO A 63 -0.01 -13.42 18.75
CA PRO A 63 0.33 -13.12 17.37
C PRO A 63 -0.90 -12.54 16.67
N VAL A 64 -0.66 -11.37 16.11
CA VAL A 64 -1.60 -10.50 15.44
C VAL A 64 -2.37 -11.25 14.36
N ALA A 65 -3.66 -10.99 14.34
CA ALA A 65 -4.63 -11.12 13.27
C ALA A 65 -4.60 -12.42 12.44
N SER A 66 -5.71 -13.11 12.49
CA SER A 66 -6.01 -14.26 11.63
C SER A 66 -5.58 -14.00 10.20
N PRO A 67 -4.82 -14.91 9.59
CA PRO A 67 -4.27 -14.77 8.24
C PRO A 67 -5.31 -14.49 7.15
N THR A 68 -6.57 -14.79 7.40
CA THR A 68 -7.67 -14.64 6.43
C THR A 68 -7.94 -13.20 6.01
N PHE A 69 -7.84 -12.23 6.91
CA PHE A 69 -8.06 -10.81 6.58
C PHE A 69 -6.93 -10.23 5.72
N ILE A 70 -5.72 -10.67 6.01
CA ILE A 70 -4.51 -10.26 5.29
C ILE A 70 -4.53 -10.78 3.87
N THR A 71 -4.92 -12.03 3.66
CA THR A 71 -4.96 -12.70 2.35
C THR A 71 -5.86 -11.96 1.36
N GLN A 72 -7.03 -11.51 1.80
CA GLN A 72 -8.00 -10.85 0.92
C GLN A 72 -7.55 -9.46 0.45
N SER A 73 -6.86 -8.72 1.32
CA SER A 73 -6.29 -7.41 0.98
C SER A 73 -5.11 -7.53 0.01
N PHE A 74 -4.27 -8.57 0.14
CA PHE A 74 -3.17 -8.82 -0.79
C PHE A 74 -3.63 -9.25 -2.17
N PHE A 75 -4.77 -9.92 -2.25
CA PHE A 75 -5.37 -10.29 -3.51
C PHE A 75 -5.69 -9.04 -4.35
N SER A 76 -6.24 -8.03 -3.72
CA SER A 76 -6.53 -6.75 -4.37
C SER A 76 -5.26 -6.04 -4.86
N LEU A 77 -4.18 -6.05 -4.08
CA LEU A 77 -2.89 -5.46 -4.47
C LEU A 77 -2.25 -6.21 -5.64
N ARG A 78 -2.23 -7.54 -5.58
CA ARG A 78 -1.70 -8.38 -6.66
C ARG A 78 -2.46 -8.23 -7.97
N SER A 79 -3.77 -7.99 -7.91
CA SER A 79 -4.58 -7.76 -9.10
C SER A 79 -4.30 -6.43 -9.78
N GLN A 80 -3.76 -5.45 -9.06
CA GLN A 80 -3.51 -4.11 -9.57
C GLN A 80 -2.08 -3.88 -10.05
N LEU A 81 -1.09 -4.56 -9.46
CA LEU A 81 0.31 -4.40 -9.81
C LEU A 81 0.77 -5.55 -10.71
N LEU A 82 1.48 -5.21 -11.78
CA LEU A 82 1.98 -6.16 -12.76
C LEU A 82 3.48 -5.93 -12.99
N PHE A 83 4.24 -7.03 -13.04
CA PHE A 83 5.57 -6.99 -13.64
C PHE A 83 5.43 -6.98 -15.16
N LEU A 84 5.99 -5.96 -15.81
CA LEU A 84 6.04 -5.83 -17.25
C LEU A 84 7.46 -6.08 -17.75
N ASN A 85 7.59 -6.83 -18.82
CA ASN A 85 8.83 -6.91 -19.55
C ASN A 85 8.97 -5.70 -20.48
N ALA A 86 10.20 -5.29 -20.78
CA ALA A 86 10.44 -4.19 -21.69
C ALA A 86 9.84 -4.44 -23.08
N ILE A 87 9.86 -5.70 -23.53
CA ILE A 87 9.29 -6.13 -24.82
C ILE A 87 7.77 -5.93 -24.82
N ASP A 88 7.09 -6.34 -23.75
CA ASP A 88 5.63 -6.19 -23.63
C ASP A 88 5.22 -4.72 -23.70
N VAL A 89 6.00 -3.82 -23.07
CA VAL A 89 5.74 -2.37 -23.10
C VAL A 89 5.93 -1.78 -24.51
N ILE A 90 6.93 -2.27 -25.26
CA ILE A 90 7.25 -1.76 -26.61
C ILE A 90 6.25 -2.27 -27.65
N LEU A 91 5.83 -3.53 -27.54
CA LEU A 91 4.97 -4.18 -28.54
C LEU A 91 3.47 -4.02 -28.25
N ALA A 92 3.10 -3.64 -27.01
CA ALA A 92 1.71 -3.49 -26.63
C ALA A 92 1.00 -2.40 -27.44
N PRO A 93 -0.21 -2.65 -27.93
CA PRO A 93 -1.07 -1.59 -28.42
C PRO A 93 -1.27 -0.53 -27.33
N SER A 94 -1.33 0.72 -27.73
CA SER A 94 -1.53 1.84 -26.81
C SER A 94 -2.78 2.64 -27.17
N ILE A 95 -3.49 3.12 -26.15
CA ILE A 95 -4.63 4.03 -26.34
C ILE A 95 -4.12 5.31 -26.97
N SER A 96 -4.63 5.64 -28.13
CA SER A 96 -4.28 6.85 -28.87
C SER A 96 -5.26 7.97 -28.58
N THR A 97 -6.56 7.64 -28.52
CA THR A 97 -7.61 8.63 -28.27
C THR A 97 -8.82 7.99 -27.59
N ILE A 98 -9.62 8.82 -26.98
CA ILE A 98 -10.86 8.45 -26.31
C ILE A 98 -12.00 9.03 -27.12
N GLN A 99 -13.21 8.61 -26.87
CA GLN A 99 -14.41 9.09 -27.55
C GLN A 99 -14.38 10.62 -27.70
N ALA A 100 -14.83 11.11 -28.85
CA ALA A 100 -14.69 12.50 -29.28
C ALA A 100 -15.00 13.52 -28.17
N GLY A 101 -14.05 14.43 -27.94
CA GLY A 101 -14.16 15.51 -26.94
C GLY A 101 -13.80 15.15 -25.52
N GLN A 102 -13.37 13.91 -25.25
CA GLN A 102 -12.96 13.47 -23.92
C GLN A 102 -11.45 13.25 -23.84
N VAL A 103 -10.86 13.64 -22.72
CA VAL A 103 -9.44 13.42 -22.40
C VAL A 103 -9.27 12.16 -21.57
N LEU A 104 -10.28 11.79 -20.80
CA LEU A 104 -10.28 10.66 -19.88
C LEU A 104 -11.43 9.71 -20.21
N GLY A 105 -11.18 8.40 -20.16
CA GLY A 105 -12.13 7.34 -20.45
C GLY A 105 -12.68 6.67 -19.19
N GLY A 106 -13.98 6.43 -19.18
CA GLY A 106 -14.68 5.69 -18.16
C GLY A 106 -15.41 4.46 -18.70
N VAL A 107 -16.11 3.74 -17.85
CA VAL A 107 -16.88 2.54 -18.20
C VAL A 107 -17.95 2.86 -19.27
N HIS A 108 -18.15 1.95 -20.22
CA HIS A 108 -19.07 2.04 -21.37
C HIS A 108 -18.70 3.12 -22.39
N GLN A 109 -17.50 3.66 -22.34
CA GLN A 109 -17.01 4.60 -23.36
C GLN A 109 -16.14 3.87 -24.37
N SER A 110 -16.17 4.37 -25.64
CA SER A 110 -15.26 3.89 -26.68
C SER A 110 -13.88 4.51 -26.51
N VAL A 111 -12.86 3.67 -26.60
CA VAL A 111 -11.44 4.07 -26.67
C VAL A 111 -10.83 3.49 -27.94
N PHE A 112 -9.90 4.24 -28.52
CA PHE A 112 -9.24 3.87 -29.76
C PHE A 112 -7.76 3.67 -29.51
N ALA A 113 -7.25 2.52 -29.95
CA ALA A 113 -5.84 2.17 -29.77
C ALA A 113 -5.18 1.80 -31.09
N VAL A 114 -3.87 2.01 -31.15
CA VAL A 114 -3.00 1.67 -32.28
C VAL A 114 -2.03 0.59 -31.83
N GLY A 115 -1.80 -0.39 -32.68
CA GLY A 115 -0.84 -1.47 -32.47
C GLY A 115 -1.31 -2.80 -33.04
N THR A 116 -0.53 -3.86 -32.82
CA THR A 116 -0.84 -5.19 -33.33
C THR A 116 -1.71 -5.96 -32.33
N LEU A 117 -2.87 -6.44 -32.78
CA LEU A 117 -3.74 -7.28 -31.95
C LEU A 117 -3.42 -8.75 -32.20
N HIS A 118 -3.05 -9.49 -31.16
CA HIS A 118 -2.76 -10.93 -31.23
C HIS A 118 -4.03 -11.75 -31.04
N GLN A 119 -4.97 -11.74 -32.00
CA GLN A 119 -6.21 -12.57 -32.03
C GLN A 119 -7.03 -12.58 -30.71
N GLN A 120 -6.83 -11.60 -29.86
CA GLN A 120 -7.53 -11.48 -28.59
C GLN A 120 -8.60 -10.41 -28.71
N THR A 121 -9.68 -10.61 -27.98
CA THR A 121 -10.81 -9.66 -27.94
C THR A 121 -10.90 -8.91 -26.60
N SER A 122 -10.27 -9.43 -25.55
CA SER A 122 -10.28 -8.81 -24.22
C SER A 122 -8.88 -8.44 -23.77
N PHE A 123 -8.73 -7.21 -23.28
CA PHE A 123 -7.45 -6.65 -22.87
C PHE A 123 -7.53 -6.00 -21.49
N ASP A 124 -6.48 -6.16 -20.69
CA ASP A 124 -6.24 -5.37 -19.50
C ASP A 124 -5.63 -4.03 -19.93
N VAL A 125 -6.17 -2.93 -19.40
CA VAL A 125 -5.57 -1.60 -19.58
C VAL A 125 -4.57 -1.38 -18.46
N VAL A 126 -3.31 -1.15 -18.86
CA VAL A 126 -2.19 -1.04 -17.95
C VAL A 126 -1.45 0.27 -18.18
N ARG A 127 -1.31 1.04 -17.11
CA ARG A 127 -0.45 2.23 -17.13
C ARG A 127 0.96 1.85 -16.74
N ASN A 128 1.94 2.21 -17.59
CA ASN A 128 3.35 2.11 -17.22
C ASN A 128 3.64 3.09 -16.09
N TRP A 129 4.00 2.57 -14.91
CA TRP A 129 4.10 3.39 -13.73
C TRP A 129 5.54 3.67 -13.32
N GLN A 130 6.36 2.61 -13.11
CA GLN A 130 7.66 2.81 -12.50
C GLN A 130 8.67 1.73 -12.94
N LYS A 131 9.95 2.12 -13.06
CA LYS A 131 11.05 1.18 -13.27
C LYS A 131 11.59 0.67 -11.94
N ILE A 132 11.85 -0.62 -11.86
CA ILE A 132 12.54 -1.24 -10.74
C ILE A 132 14.03 -1.29 -11.09
N ILE A 133 14.83 -0.51 -10.37
CA ILE A 133 16.27 -0.42 -10.60
C ILE A 133 16.98 -0.88 -9.33
N ASP A 134 17.98 -1.76 -9.47
CA ASP A 134 18.81 -2.19 -8.34
C ASP A 134 19.65 -1.00 -7.84
N PRO A 135 19.51 -0.59 -6.57
CA PRO A 135 20.26 0.54 -6.04
C PRO A 135 21.77 0.26 -5.90
N THR A 136 22.18 -0.99 -6.02
CA THR A 136 23.59 -1.40 -5.84
C THR A 136 24.39 -1.26 -7.14
N ASN A 137 23.80 -1.67 -8.28
CA ASN A 137 24.51 -1.76 -9.56
C ASN A 137 23.82 -0.99 -10.70
N GLY A 138 22.63 -0.39 -10.45
CA GLY A 138 21.88 0.34 -11.46
C GLY A 138 21.18 -0.55 -12.50
N GLN A 139 21.15 -1.87 -12.31
CA GLN A 139 20.50 -2.79 -13.25
C GLN A 139 18.98 -2.60 -13.23
N LEU A 140 18.37 -2.60 -14.43
CA LEU A 140 16.92 -2.65 -14.58
C LEU A 140 16.45 -4.09 -14.28
N LEU A 141 15.66 -4.25 -13.21
CA LEU A 141 15.12 -5.54 -12.78
C LEU A 141 13.71 -5.78 -13.34
N GLY A 142 13.02 -4.74 -13.77
CA GLY A 142 11.69 -4.83 -14.35
C GLY A 142 11.00 -3.48 -14.45
N ILE A 143 9.80 -3.52 -14.98
CA ILE A 143 8.91 -2.35 -15.06
C ILE A 143 7.63 -2.69 -14.31
N VAL A 144 7.13 -1.76 -13.53
CA VAL A 144 5.85 -1.91 -12.85
C VAL A 144 4.75 -1.30 -13.71
N GLY A 145 3.75 -2.09 -14.02
CA GLY A 145 2.49 -1.63 -14.58
C GLY A 145 1.38 -1.61 -13.54
N LYS A 146 0.55 -0.59 -13.60
CA LYS A 146 -0.68 -0.53 -12.80
C LYS A 146 -1.86 -0.86 -13.69
N ARG A 147 -2.58 -1.93 -13.38
CA ARG A 147 -3.84 -2.25 -14.06
C ARG A 147 -4.89 -1.22 -13.66
N ILE A 148 -5.48 -0.54 -14.65
CA ILE A 148 -6.43 0.54 -14.44
C ILE A 148 -7.83 0.25 -14.99
N GLY A 149 -7.97 -0.78 -15.85
CA GLY A 149 -9.26 -1.15 -16.42
C GLY A 149 -9.20 -2.39 -17.29
N LYS A 150 -10.33 -2.72 -17.89
CA LYS A 150 -10.47 -3.76 -18.93
C LYS A 150 -11.25 -3.19 -20.09
N VAL A 151 -10.86 -3.59 -21.30
CA VAL A 151 -11.54 -3.23 -22.54
C VAL A 151 -11.79 -4.44 -23.41
N GLU A 152 -12.82 -4.40 -24.20
CA GLU A 152 -13.16 -5.40 -25.21
C GLU A 152 -13.12 -4.81 -26.61
N LEU A 153 -12.59 -5.57 -27.54
CA LEU A 153 -12.50 -5.17 -28.95
C LEU A 153 -13.89 -5.16 -29.58
N VAL A 154 -14.27 -4.01 -30.15
CA VAL A 154 -15.52 -3.82 -30.90
C VAL A 154 -15.25 -3.93 -32.39
N LEU A 155 -14.22 -3.22 -32.88
CA LEU A 155 -13.86 -3.20 -34.29
C LEU A 155 -12.35 -3.25 -34.46
N ALA A 156 -11.89 -4.31 -35.11
CA ALA A 156 -10.49 -4.44 -35.52
C ALA A 156 -10.26 -3.69 -36.84
N ALA A 157 -9.24 -2.85 -36.87
CA ALA A 157 -8.82 -2.21 -38.10
C ALA A 157 -8.01 -3.18 -38.99
N ASN A 158 -8.07 -2.97 -40.30
CA ASN A 158 -7.40 -3.85 -41.27
C ASN A 158 -5.88 -3.63 -41.38
N SER A 159 -5.34 -2.66 -40.68
CA SER A 159 -3.89 -2.39 -40.66
C SER A 159 -3.39 -2.05 -39.27
N ASN A 160 -2.12 -2.39 -38.99
CA ASN A 160 -1.51 -2.15 -37.67
C ASN A 160 -1.38 -0.66 -37.29
N ASN A 161 -1.48 0.25 -38.27
CA ASN A 161 -1.45 1.71 -38.05
C ASN A 161 -2.83 2.33 -37.99
N ALA A 162 -3.89 1.55 -38.12
CA ALA A 162 -5.25 2.05 -38.03
C ALA A 162 -5.76 1.94 -36.58
N LEU A 163 -6.78 2.73 -36.28
CA LEU A 163 -7.38 2.75 -34.95
C LEU A 163 -8.33 1.56 -34.79
N HIS A 164 -8.02 0.71 -33.84
CA HIS A 164 -8.93 -0.31 -33.34
C HIS A 164 -9.87 0.29 -32.31
N GLU A 165 -11.15 -0.03 -32.39
CA GLU A 165 -12.14 0.45 -31.43
C GLU A 165 -12.38 -0.59 -30.34
N PHE A 166 -12.35 -0.12 -29.09
CA PHE A 166 -12.63 -0.91 -27.90
C PHE A 166 -13.71 -0.22 -27.07
N ILE A 167 -14.44 -1.02 -26.31
CA ILE A 167 -15.34 -0.54 -25.27
C ILE A 167 -14.77 -0.82 -23.89
N VAL A 168 -14.84 0.17 -22.99
CA VAL A 168 -14.40 -0.01 -21.60
C VAL A 168 -15.43 -0.81 -20.83
N THR A 169 -15.08 -2.03 -20.41
CA THR A 169 -15.97 -2.91 -19.62
C THR A 169 -15.79 -2.72 -18.13
N GLN A 170 -14.56 -2.41 -17.68
CA GLN A 170 -14.25 -2.10 -16.29
C GLN A 170 -13.23 -0.96 -16.22
N ALA A 171 -13.39 -0.07 -15.26
CA ALA A 171 -12.43 0.99 -14.96
C ALA A 171 -12.27 1.13 -13.46
N TRP A 172 -11.02 0.93 -12.96
CA TRP A 172 -10.63 1.16 -11.56
C TRP A 172 -9.99 2.54 -11.40
N SER A 173 -9.56 3.12 -12.52
CA SER A 173 -9.08 4.49 -12.64
C SER A 173 -9.46 5.00 -14.03
N GLU A 174 -9.37 6.29 -14.24
CA GLU A 174 -9.61 6.91 -15.53
C GLU A 174 -8.57 6.48 -16.56
N LEU A 175 -9.01 6.08 -17.75
CA LEU A 175 -8.14 5.72 -18.87
C LEU A 175 -7.68 6.99 -19.59
N SER A 176 -6.46 6.97 -20.10
CA SER A 176 -5.90 8.10 -20.84
C SER A 176 -5.10 7.62 -22.05
N ALA A 177 -4.84 8.54 -22.98
CA ALA A 177 -3.92 8.27 -24.07
C ALA A 177 -2.53 7.90 -23.54
N GLY A 178 -1.91 6.89 -24.14
CA GLY A 178 -0.63 6.31 -23.71
C GLY A 178 -0.76 5.10 -22.80
N ASP A 179 -1.95 4.77 -22.27
CA ASP A 179 -2.17 3.52 -21.55
C ASP A 179 -2.06 2.33 -22.49
N LEU A 180 -1.44 1.24 -22.00
CA LEU A 180 -1.13 0.04 -22.78
C LEU A 180 -2.27 -0.97 -22.69
N LEU A 181 -2.49 -1.69 -23.77
CA LEU A 181 -3.43 -2.80 -23.84
C LEU A 181 -2.64 -4.11 -23.82
N LEU A 182 -2.68 -4.81 -22.70
CA LEU A 182 -2.07 -6.13 -22.58
C LEU A 182 -3.15 -7.22 -22.70
N PRO A 183 -2.83 -8.36 -23.31
CA PRO A 183 -3.75 -9.47 -23.32
C PRO A 183 -4.29 -9.76 -21.94
N ALA A 184 -5.62 -9.77 -21.77
CA ALA A 184 -6.20 -10.12 -20.49
C ALA A 184 -5.69 -11.52 -20.10
N ALA A 185 -4.91 -11.59 -19.03
CA ALA A 185 -4.52 -12.87 -18.49
C ALA A 185 -5.82 -13.60 -18.13
N LYS A 186 -6.02 -14.81 -18.67
CA LYS A 186 -7.03 -15.71 -18.13
C LYS A 186 -6.82 -15.71 -16.62
N ASP A 187 -7.86 -15.56 -15.85
CA ASP A 187 -7.84 -15.47 -14.38
C ASP A 187 -7.21 -16.71 -13.68
N GLU A 188 -6.22 -17.32 -14.33
CA GLU A 188 -5.37 -18.39 -13.76
C GLU A 188 -4.48 -17.91 -12.61
N ARG A 189 -4.46 -16.63 -12.32
CA ARG A 189 -4.02 -16.10 -11.02
C ARG A 189 -5.09 -16.34 -9.93
N SER A 190 -5.96 -17.36 -10.18
CA SER A 190 -6.87 -17.89 -9.20
C SER A 190 -6.09 -18.26 -7.95
N ASN A 191 -6.28 -17.43 -6.92
CA ASN A 191 -5.92 -17.74 -5.53
C ASN A 191 -4.67 -18.65 -5.45
N PRO A 192 -3.45 -18.15 -5.39
CA PRO A 192 -2.48 -18.94 -4.69
C PRO A 192 -3.11 -19.07 -3.29
N VAL A 193 -3.51 -20.27 -2.95
CA VAL A 193 -3.75 -20.63 -1.56
C VAL A 193 -2.39 -20.35 -0.93
N PHE A 194 -2.22 -19.14 -0.40
CA PHE A 194 -1.09 -18.89 0.46
C PHE A 194 -1.32 -19.84 1.62
N ASP A 195 -0.63 -20.95 1.57
CA ASP A 195 -0.55 -21.82 2.72
C ASP A 195 -0.09 -20.89 3.85
N ASN A 196 -0.94 -20.69 4.85
CA ASN A 196 -0.80 -19.64 5.88
C ASN A 196 0.45 -19.82 6.76
N GLN A 197 1.34 -20.70 6.34
CA GLN A 197 2.62 -20.90 7.01
C GLN A 197 3.70 -20.09 6.26
N PRO A 198 4.40 -19.20 7.00
CA PRO A 198 5.58 -18.53 6.45
C PRO A 198 6.55 -19.61 5.96
N THR A 199 6.70 -19.71 4.64
CA THR A 199 7.62 -20.69 4.09
C THR A 199 9.04 -20.13 4.24
N PRO A 200 9.93 -20.82 4.96
CA PRO A 200 11.29 -20.36 5.13
C PRO A 200 12.01 -20.38 3.78
N VAL A 201 12.52 -19.25 3.37
CA VAL A 201 13.41 -19.11 2.22
C VAL A 201 14.84 -19.45 2.68
N GLN A 202 15.60 -20.14 1.84
CA GLN A 202 17.05 -20.28 2.08
C GLN A 202 17.68 -18.89 2.21
N ALA A 203 18.78 -18.79 2.97
CA ALA A 203 19.42 -17.52 3.35
C ALA A 203 19.55 -16.56 2.15
N ALA A 204 18.52 -15.76 1.93
CA ALA A 204 18.49 -14.74 0.90
C ALA A 204 18.80 -13.37 1.52
N SER A 205 19.62 -12.59 0.83
CA SER A 205 19.95 -11.21 1.20
C SER A 205 19.80 -10.32 0.00
N GLY A 206 19.03 -9.26 0.12
CA GLY A 206 18.75 -8.29 -0.93
C GLY A 206 18.53 -6.89 -0.38
N ARG A 207 17.93 -6.03 -1.20
CA ARG A 207 17.66 -4.64 -0.86
C ARG A 207 16.27 -4.21 -1.34
N ILE A 208 15.71 -3.21 -0.66
CA ILE A 208 14.55 -2.47 -1.14
C ILE A 208 15.00 -1.67 -2.38
N THR A 209 14.32 -1.87 -3.49
CA THR A 209 14.64 -1.21 -4.77
C THR A 209 13.72 -0.05 -5.06
N THR A 210 12.44 -0.20 -4.75
CA THR A 210 11.41 0.77 -5.14
C THR A 210 10.26 0.75 -4.13
N LEU A 211 9.71 1.92 -3.85
CA LEU A 211 8.48 2.07 -3.06
C LEU A 211 7.30 2.23 -4.00
N MET A 212 6.24 1.43 -3.83
CA MET A 212 5.04 1.44 -4.70
C MET A 212 4.04 2.52 -4.27
N ARG A 213 4.54 3.66 -3.86
CA ARG A 213 3.77 4.85 -3.49
C ARG A 213 4.58 6.10 -3.84
N GLU A 214 3.92 7.22 -3.91
CA GLU A 214 4.61 8.51 -3.98
C GLU A 214 5.26 8.82 -2.63
N GLY A 215 6.54 9.18 -2.64
CA GLY A 215 7.30 9.51 -1.45
C GLY A 215 8.64 8.76 -1.38
N ILE A 216 9.42 9.09 -0.33
CA ILE A 216 10.78 8.57 -0.10
C ILE A 216 10.84 7.56 1.05
N TRP A 217 9.73 7.34 1.75
CA TRP A 217 9.61 6.42 2.88
C TRP A 217 8.38 5.55 2.74
N ALA A 218 8.50 4.31 3.20
CA ALA A 218 7.39 3.38 3.35
C ALA A 218 7.19 2.98 4.81
N GLY A 219 5.97 2.65 5.17
CA GLY A 219 5.56 2.17 6.49
C GLY A 219 4.68 0.93 6.40
N THR A 220 4.01 0.59 7.48
CA THR A 220 3.09 -0.56 7.56
C THR A 220 2.01 -0.47 6.49
N LEU A 221 1.73 -1.60 5.82
CA LEU A 221 0.80 -1.81 4.71
C LEU A 221 1.22 -1.18 3.37
N ASP A 222 2.36 -0.49 3.30
CA ASP A 222 2.90 -0.07 2.02
C ASP A 222 3.49 -1.25 1.25
N VAL A 223 3.49 -1.14 -0.07
CA VAL A 223 4.11 -2.11 -0.97
C VAL A 223 5.48 -1.63 -1.39
N VAL A 224 6.43 -2.54 -1.39
CA VAL A 224 7.81 -2.30 -1.81
C VAL A 224 8.25 -3.35 -2.84
N ALA A 225 9.18 -3.01 -3.71
CA ALA A 225 9.89 -3.97 -4.55
C ALA A 225 11.26 -4.27 -3.95
N ILE A 226 11.70 -5.51 -4.10
CA ILE A 226 13.02 -6.01 -3.65
C ILE A 226 13.77 -6.65 -4.81
N ASN A 227 15.11 -6.63 -4.77
CA ASN A 227 15.97 -7.27 -5.80
C ASN A 227 16.18 -8.77 -5.52
N LEU A 228 15.16 -9.45 -5.06
CA LEU A 228 15.13 -10.90 -4.83
C LEU A 228 14.00 -11.49 -5.67
N GLY A 229 14.35 -12.28 -6.68
CA GLY A 229 13.40 -12.94 -7.56
C GLY A 229 13.48 -14.48 -7.47
N THR A 230 12.82 -15.16 -8.39
CA THR A 230 12.86 -16.64 -8.47
C THR A 230 14.26 -17.16 -8.67
N GLN A 231 15.15 -16.42 -9.34
CA GLN A 231 16.57 -16.78 -9.53
C GLN A 231 17.34 -16.85 -8.21
N GLN A 232 16.90 -16.10 -7.18
CA GLN A 232 17.45 -16.14 -5.82
C GLN A 232 16.64 -17.04 -4.88
N GLY A 233 15.78 -17.89 -5.44
CA GLY A 233 14.93 -18.81 -4.65
C GLY A 233 13.75 -18.16 -3.96
N MET A 234 13.39 -16.92 -4.36
CA MET A 234 12.23 -16.24 -3.79
C MET A 234 10.92 -16.83 -4.32
N HIS A 235 9.92 -16.91 -3.48
CA HIS A 235 8.57 -17.36 -3.83
C HIS A 235 7.52 -16.54 -3.10
N ALA A 236 6.32 -16.52 -3.63
CA ALA A 236 5.19 -15.89 -2.98
C ALA A 236 4.84 -16.63 -1.66
N GLY A 237 4.52 -15.89 -0.60
CA GLY A 237 4.33 -16.42 0.75
C GLY A 237 5.59 -16.31 1.63
N ALA A 238 6.74 -15.95 1.08
CA ALA A 238 7.97 -15.75 1.84
C ALA A 238 7.86 -14.56 2.80
N THR A 239 8.48 -14.70 3.99
CA THR A 239 8.57 -13.63 4.97
C THR A 239 10.02 -13.20 5.15
N LEU A 240 10.27 -11.91 5.14
CA LEU A 240 11.58 -11.29 5.17
C LEU A 240 11.65 -10.22 6.27
N SER A 241 12.86 -9.96 6.78
CA SER A 241 13.13 -8.85 7.69
C SER A 241 13.87 -7.72 6.98
N VAL A 242 13.47 -6.48 7.24
CA VAL A 242 14.22 -5.30 6.83
C VAL A 242 15.18 -4.92 7.93
N LEU A 243 16.44 -4.76 7.57
CA LEU A 243 17.51 -4.38 8.48
C LEU A 243 17.99 -2.97 8.15
N LYS A 244 18.16 -2.17 9.19
CA LYS A 244 18.75 -0.82 9.11
C LYS A 244 19.91 -0.69 10.07
N GLN A 245 20.92 0.05 9.66
CA GLN A 245 22.06 0.34 10.52
C GLN A 245 21.62 1.29 11.64
N ALA A 246 21.75 0.85 12.90
CA ALA A 246 21.46 1.69 14.04
C ALA A 246 22.47 2.83 14.12
N LYS A 247 21.99 4.07 14.17
CA LYS A 247 22.83 5.24 14.47
C LYS A 247 23.10 5.26 15.97
N MET A 248 24.28 4.86 16.39
CA MET A 248 24.71 5.04 17.78
C MET A 248 25.06 6.50 18.01
N ASN A 249 24.18 7.25 18.65
CA ASN A 249 24.44 8.58 19.15
C ASN A 249 25.03 8.49 20.57
N HIS A 250 26.27 8.00 20.70
CA HIS A 250 27.01 8.08 21.96
C HIS A 250 28.07 9.18 21.88
N PRO A 251 27.94 10.27 22.65
CA PRO A 251 28.92 11.35 22.66
C PRO A 251 30.20 11.04 23.48
N SER A 252 30.37 9.81 24.01
CA SER A 252 31.42 9.51 24.99
C SER A 252 32.31 8.32 24.63
N ALA A 253 32.45 7.95 23.37
CA ALA A 253 33.38 6.87 23.02
C ALA A 253 34.67 7.41 22.41
N LEU A 254 35.68 7.62 23.23
CA LEU A 254 37.09 7.78 22.82
C LEU A 254 37.71 6.51 22.22
N THR A 255 36.89 5.50 21.88
CA THR A 255 37.39 4.29 21.26
C THR A 255 36.57 4.02 20.01
N ILE A 256 37.20 4.27 18.87
CA ILE A 256 36.69 4.00 17.53
C ILE A 256 36.69 2.48 17.29
N SER A 257 35.65 1.80 17.71
CA SER A 257 35.26 0.55 17.07
C SER A 257 33.83 0.75 16.59
N SER A 258 33.68 1.12 15.31
CA SER A 258 32.40 1.27 14.63
C SER A 258 31.78 -0.12 14.41
N GLN A 259 31.33 -0.77 15.47
CA GLN A 259 30.42 -1.88 15.34
C GLN A 259 29.05 -1.31 14.93
N SER A 260 28.78 -1.34 13.64
CA SER A 260 27.45 -1.03 13.13
C SER A 260 26.51 -2.18 13.52
N VAL A 261 25.61 -1.92 14.44
CA VAL A 261 24.57 -2.88 14.81
C VAL A 261 23.46 -2.78 13.80
N MET A 262 23.20 -3.88 13.08
CA MET A 262 22.01 -3.97 12.21
C MET A 262 20.79 -4.31 13.05
N GLN A 263 19.77 -3.47 13.00
CA GLN A 263 18.51 -3.64 13.71
C GLN A 263 17.40 -4.01 12.75
N THR A 264 16.58 -4.98 13.10
CA THR A 264 15.34 -5.30 12.38
C THR A 264 14.33 -4.18 12.62
N ILE A 265 13.92 -3.51 11.55
CA ILE A 265 12.96 -2.40 11.61
C ILE A 265 11.60 -2.76 11.04
N ALA A 266 11.49 -3.79 10.21
CA ALA A 266 10.22 -4.19 9.62
C ALA A 266 10.21 -5.66 9.22
N THR A 267 8.99 -6.18 9.02
CA THR A 267 8.72 -7.50 8.44
C THR A 267 7.96 -7.32 7.14
N LEU A 268 8.41 -8.01 6.10
CA LEU A 268 7.82 -8.02 4.77
C LEU A 268 7.17 -9.37 4.49
N PHE A 269 6.08 -9.35 3.74
CA PHE A 269 5.44 -10.53 3.17
C PHE A 269 5.45 -10.42 1.65
N VAL A 270 6.07 -11.40 0.98
CA VAL A 270 6.18 -11.45 -0.48
C VAL A 270 4.89 -11.99 -1.06
N PHE A 271 4.25 -11.26 -1.97
CA PHE A 271 2.99 -11.68 -2.57
C PHE A 271 3.06 -11.90 -4.08
N ASP A 272 4.05 -11.36 -4.77
CA ASP A 272 4.27 -11.59 -6.20
C ASP A 272 5.77 -11.60 -6.52
N VAL A 273 6.20 -12.48 -7.43
CA VAL A 273 7.63 -12.71 -7.71
C VAL A 273 7.83 -12.83 -9.21
N ASN A 274 8.83 -12.11 -9.72
CA ASN A 274 9.37 -12.23 -11.05
C ASN A 274 10.76 -12.88 -10.98
N GLU A 275 11.45 -13.03 -12.11
CA GLU A 275 12.78 -13.64 -12.18
C GLU A 275 13.83 -12.91 -11.33
N LEU A 276 13.85 -11.58 -11.36
CA LEU A 276 14.88 -10.74 -10.75
C LEU A 276 14.38 -9.92 -9.54
N ALA A 277 13.09 -9.77 -9.37
CA ALA A 277 12.50 -8.92 -8.35
C ALA A 277 11.23 -9.54 -7.75
N ALA A 278 10.82 -9.07 -6.58
CA ALA A 278 9.55 -9.43 -5.98
C ALA A 278 8.84 -8.21 -5.39
N PHE A 279 7.50 -8.28 -5.34
CA PHE A 279 6.68 -7.35 -4.57
C PHE A 279 6.41 -7.91 -3.19
N ALA A 280 6.62 -7.07 -2.20
CA ALA A 280 6.33 -7.40 -0.82
C ALA A 280 5.52 -6.28 -0.15
N VAL A 281 4.67 -6.66 0.76
CA VAL A 281 3.95 -5.73 1.62
C VAL A 281 4.60 -5.66 2.99
N VAL A 282 4.65 -4.46 3.55
CA VAL A 282 5.15 -4.23 4.90
C VAL A 282 4.09 -4.63 5.91
N MET A 283 4.30 -5.75 6.60
CA MET A 283 3.36 -6.26 7.60
C MET A 283 3.40 -5.45 8.89
N GLN A 284 4.61 -5.10 9.30
CA GLN A 284 4.87 -4.33 10.51
C GLN A 284 6.16 -3.55 10.31
N ALA A 285 6.17 -2.29 10.74
CA ALA A 285 7.35 -1.44 10.75
C ALA A 285 7.45 -0.69 12.07
N SER A 286 8.65 -0.68 12.66
CA SER A 286 9.02 0.12 13.84
C SER A 286 9.76 1.41 13.48
N ASP A 287 10.27 1.51 12.25
CA ASP A 287 10.93 2.68 11.67
C ASP A 287 10.58 2.77 10.19
N VAL A 288 10.85 3.91 9.57
CA VAL A 288 10.62 4.15 8.15
C VAL A 288 11.55 3.31 7.28
N ILE A 289 10.99 2.77 6.21
CA ILE A 289 11.70 1.98 5.20
C ILE A 289 12.07 2.90 4.04
N SER A 290 13.29 2.77 3.54
CA SER A 290 13.83 3.55 2.42
C SER A 290 14.40 2.64 1.35
N VAL A 291 14.50 3.16 0.13
CA VAL A 291 15.22 2.49 -0.96
C VAL A 291 16.67 2.27 -0.52
N GLY A 292 17.19 1.07 -0.75
CA GLY A 292 18.54 0.66 -0.35
C GLY A 292 18.62 -0.04 1.02
N ASP A 293 17.58 -0.04 1.85
CA ASP A 293 17.56 -0.79 3.10
C ASP A 293 17.75 -2.29 2.83
N SER A 294 18.50 -2.96 3.70
CA SER A 294 18.82 -4.37 3.56
C SER A 294 17.64 -5.26 3.92
N VAL A 295 17.43 -6.30 3.13
CA VAL A 295 16.38 -7.30 3.33
C VAL A 295 17.02 -8.66 3.49
N VAL A 296 16.62 -9.42 4.50
CA VAL A 296 17.13 -10.78 4.76
C VAL A 296 15.99 -11.76 5.05
N SER A 297 16.20 -13.02 4.74
CA SER A 297 15.26 -14.07 5.13
C SER A 297 15.23 -14.25 6.65
N ILE A 298 14.03 -14.47 7.20
CA ILE A 298 13.87 -14.79 8.61
C ILE A 298 14.40 -16.21 8.82
N ARG A 299 15.50 -16.35 9.55
CA ARG A 299 15.96 -17.67 9.99
C ARG A 299 14.98 -18.17 11.05
N THR A 300 14.22 -19.19 10.74
CA THR A 300 13.56 -19.98 11.79
C THR A 300 14.68 -20.68 12.56
N PRO A 301 14.80 -20.50 13.89
CA PRO A 301 15.78 -21.26 14.65
C PRO A 301 15.45 -22.74 14.47
N SER A 302 16.41 -23.50 13.96
CA SER A 302 16.31 -24.95 13.92
C SER A 302 16.14 -25.45 15.35
N LYS A 303 15.03 -26.19 15.59
CA LYS A 303 14.78 -26.88 16.86
C LYS A 303 15.86 -27.90 17.14
#